data_bab70853a1a4a991499954614b417f5c
#
_entry.id   bab70853a1a4a991499954614b417f5c
#
_cell.length_a   1.000
_cell.length_b   1.000
_cell.length_c   1.000
_cell.angle_alpha   90.00
_cell.angle_beta   90.00
_cell.angle_gamma   90.00
#
_symmetry.space_group_name_H-M   'P 1'
#
loop_
_entity.id
_entity.type
_entity.pdbx_description
1 polymer ?
#
loop_
_entity_poly.entity_id
_entity_poly.type
_entity_poly.pdbx_seq_one_letter_code
_entity_poly.pdbx_strand_id
1 'polypeptide(L)'
;MKIICVGWNYANHNTELNQPLPAEPTIFMKPETAILKDKEPFYIPDFSSEMHYELELVVKIDKMGKNISSKFAPRYYSSIGLGIDFTARDLQRKLQAEGKPWELCKAFDNSAVVGNFVSIADMPFSINEIPFTLKKNG
;
A
#
# COMPACT_ATOMS: atom_id res chain seq x y z
N MET A 1 6.34 -8.35 11.68
CA MET A 1 5.61 -8.50 10.38
C MET A 1 6.34 -7.72 9.32
N LYS A 2 6.17 -8.05 8.01
CA LYS A 2 6.71 -7.25 6.90
C LYS A 2 5.53 -6.74 6.07
N ILE A 3 5.52 -5.45 5.75
CA ILE A 3 4.56 -4.84 4.83
C ILE A 3 5.34 -4.49 3.58
N ILE A 4 5.02 -5.16 2.47
CA ILE A 4 5.65 -4.95 1.17
C ILE A 4 4.64 -4.20 0.32
N CYS A 5 5.03 -3.06 -0.20
CA CYS A 5 4.19 -2.17 -0.98
C CYS A 5 4.67 -2.12 -2.43
N VAL A 6 3.71 -1.96 -3.35
CA VAL A 6 3.98 -1.81 -4.78
C VAL A 6 3.56 -0.40 -5.20
N GLY A 7 4.54 0.46 -5.43
CA GLY A 7 4.30 1.83 -5.89
C GLY A 7 3.87 1.87 -7.36
N TRP A 8 3.06 2.88 -7.69
CA TRP A 8 2.55 3.14 -9.05
C TRP A 8 1.80 1.97 -9.69
N ASN A 9 1.14 1.16 -8.88
CA ASN A 9 0.45 -0.04 -9.35
C ASN A 9 -0.92 0.22 -9.99
N TYR A 10 -1.53 1.38 -9.75
CA TYR A 10 -2.85 1.75 -10.28
C TYR A 10 -2.71 2.72 -11.44
N ALA A 11 -3.12 2.29 -12.64
CA ALA A 11 -2.96 3.05 -13.89
C ALA A 11 -3.63 4.43 -13.85
N ASN A 12 -4.83 4.53 -13.26
CA ASN A 12 -5.55 5.81 -13.14
C ASN A 12 -4.79 6.80 -12.25
N HIS A 13 -4.24 6.34 -11.15
CA HIS A 13 -3.44 7.16 -10.24
C HIS A 13 -2.16 7.69 -10.91
N ASN A 14 -1.51 6.87 -11.73
CA ASN A 14 -0.33 7.30 -12.50
C ASN A 14 -0.69 8.39 -13.51
N THR A 15 -1.86 8.30 -14.13
CA THR A 15 -2.37 9.34 -15.04
C THR A 15 -2.62 10.66 -14.31
N GLU A 16 -3.21 10.63 -13.12
CA GLU A 16 -3.43 11.81 -12.27
C GLU A 16 -2.11 12.51 -11.87
N LEU A 17 -1.07 11.73 -11.64
CA LEU A 17 0.25 12.24 -11.25
C LEU A 17 1.17 12.55 -12.47
N ASN A 18 0.69 12.39 -13.71
CA ASN A 18 1.48 12.51 -14.96
C ASN A 18 2.74 11.62 -14.93
N GLN A 19 2.66 10.43 -14.33
CA GLN A 19 3.75 9.48 -14.27
C GLN A 19 3.53 8.32 -15.26
N PRO A 20 4.55 7.90 -16.01
CA PRO A 20 4.45 6.71 -16.83
C PRO A 20 4.35 5.46 -15.94
N LEU A 21 3.65 4.43 -16.44
CA LEU A 21 3.67 3.13 -15.78
C LEU A 21 5.11 2.59 -15.79
N PRO A 22 5.66 2.18 -14.66
CA PRO A 22 7.00 1.61 -14.62
C PRO A 22 7.04 0.26 -15.34
N ALA A 23 8.18 -0.03 -16.00
CA ALA A 23 8.38 -1.31 -16.69
C ALA A 23 8.45 -2.50 -15.71
N GLU A 24 8.87 -2.24 -14.47
CA GLU A 24 8.94 -3.21 -13.38
C GLU A 24 8.28 -2.64 -12.12
N PRO A 25 7.70 -3.49 -11.25
CA PRO A 25 7.11 -3.03 -10.00
C PRO A 25 8.09 -2.28 -9.12
N THR A 26 7.73 -1.08 -8.68
CA THR A 26 8.51 -0.33 -7.70
C THR A 26 8.16 -0.83 -6.31
N ILE A 27 9.10 -1.51 -5.66
CA ILE A 27 8.88 -2.12 -4.35
C ILE A 27 9.48 -1.23 -3.26
N PHE A 28 8.71 -1.00 -2.21
CA PHE A 28 9.19 -0.40 -0.96
C PHE A 28 8.57 -1.14 0.23
N MET A 29 9.05 -0.84 1.43
CA MET A 29 8.60 -1.54 2.63
C MET A 29 8.18 -0.54 3.70
N LYS A 30 7.19 -0.95 4.51
CA LYS A 30 6.87 -0.32 5.78
C LYS A 30 7.19 -1.30 6.91
N PRO A 31 7.84 -0.84 8.01
CA PRO A 31 8.06 -1.66 9.19
C PRO A 31 6.74 -1.92 9.94
N GLU A 32 6.75 -2.87 10.84
CA GLU A 32 5.60 -3.14 11.71
C GLU A 32 5.22 -1.94 12.57
N THR A 33 6.19 -1.13 12.98
CA THR A 33 5.99 0.12 13.72
C THR A 33 5.25 1.19 12.93
N ALA A 34 5.17 1.07 11.60
CA ALA A 34 4.38 1.97 10.77
C ALA A 34 2.87 1.72 10.88
N ILE A 35 2.44 0.61 11.50
CA ILE A 35 1.00 0.31 11.61
C ILE A 35 0.36 1.21 12.65
N LEU A 36 -0.61 2.02 12.21
CA LEU A 36 -1.53 2.71 13.09
C LEU A 36 -2.44 1.69 13.79
N LYS A 37 -2.47 1.71 15.11
CA LYS A 37 -3.31 0.80 15.88
C LYS A 37 -4.79 1.09 15.63
N ASP A 38 -5.59 0.05 15.72
CA ASP A 38 -7.04 0.14 15.50
C ASP A 38 -7.68 1.20 16.41
N LYS A 39 -8.52 2.04 15.80
CA LYS A 39 -9.24 3.17 16.42
C LYS A 39 -8.38 4.32 16.94
N GLU A 40 -7.07 4.31 16.73
CA GLU A 40 -6.26 5.48 17.03
C GLU A 40 -6.35 6.51 15.91
N PRO A 41 -6.38 7.81 16.23
CA PRO A 41 -6.37 8.85 15.21
C PRO A 41 -5.00 8.96 14.56
N PHE A 42 -4.97 9.22 13.25
CA PHE A 42 -3.74 9.59 12.58
C PHE A 42 -3.43 11.06 12.85
N TYR A 43 -2.28 11.32 13.43
CA TYR A 43 -1.76 12.67 13.62
C TYR A 43 -0.84 13.03 12.47
N ILE A 44 -1.12 14.18 11.82
CA ILE A 44 -0.29 14.69 10.74
C ILE A 44 1.07 15.08 11.32
N PRO A 45 2.18 14.50 10.84
CA PRO A 45 3.51 14.80 11.36
C PRO A 45 4.00 16.17 10.90
N ASP A 46 4.78 16.86 11.75
CA ASP A 46 5.28 18.21 11.49
C ASP A 46 6.33 18.29 10.37
N PHE A 47 6.91 17.16 9.97
CA PHE A 47 7.96 17.12 8.94
C PHE A 47 7.42 17.17 7.49
N SER A 48 6.11 17.15 7.28
CA SER A 48 5.49 17.21 5.97
C SER A 48 4.34 18.21 5.95
N SER A 49 4.28 19.01 4.91
CA SER A 49 3.18 19.95 4.63
C SER A 49 2.11 19.39 3.69
N GLU A 50 2.36 18.21 3.11
CA GLU A 50 1.45 17.59 2.13
C GLU A 50 1.31 16.09 2.39
N MET A 51 0.32 15.75 3.21
CA MET A 51 0.02 14.37 3.57
C MET A 51 -1.10 13.80 2.69
N HIS A 52 -0.80 12.74 1.96
CA HIS A 52 -1.77 11.98 1.16
C HIS A 52 -2.15 10.67 1.88
N TYR A 53 -3.32 10.15 1.56
CA TYR A 53 -3.82 8.85 2.00
C TYR A 53 -4.21 8.04 0.76
N GLU A 54 -3.52 6.96 0.53
CA GLU A 54 -3.70 6.09 -0.63
C GLU A 54 -4.44 4.83 -0.18
N LEU A 55 -5.63 4.58 -0.76
CA LEU A 55 -6.38 3.35 -0.47
C LEU A 55 -5.81 2.20 -1.27
N GLU A 56 -5.46 1.12 -0.57
CA GLU A 56 -4.75 -0.02 -1.12
C GLU A 56 -5.48 -1.34 -0.88
N LEU A 57 -5.41 -2.23 -1.87
CA LEU A 57 -5.76 -3.63 -1.67
C LEU A 57 -4.61 -4.33 -0.96
N VAL A 58 -4.91 -4.94 0.17
CA VAL A 58 -3.93 -5.65 1.00
C VAL A 58 -4.10 -7.15 0.84
N VAL A 59 -3.04 -7.84 0.44
CA VAL A 59 -3.02 -9.30 0.31
C VAL A 59 -2.25 -9.89 1.49
N LYS A 60 -2.89 -10.79 2.22
CA LYS A 60 -2.27 -11.50 3.35
C LYS A 60 -1.57 -12.76 2.86
N ILE A 61 -0.24 -12.73 2.86
CA ILE A 61 0.55 -13.94 2.58
C ILE A 61 0.48 -14.86 3.81
N ASP A 62 -0.03 -16.07 3.64
CA ASP A 62 -0.30 -17.04 4.69
C ASP A 62 0.60 -18.29 4.63
N LYS A 63 1.47 -18.40 3.62
CA LYS A 63 2.42 -19.50 3.47
C LYS A 63 3.83 -19.01 3.22
N MET A 64 4.79 -19.70 3.77
CA MET A 64 6.20 -19.48 3.45
C MET A 64 6.53 -19.99 2.06
N GLY A 65 7.36 -19.23 1.33
CA GLY A 65 7.83 -19.64 0.03
C GLY A 65 9.05 -18.83 -0.42
N LYS A 66 9.82 -19.39 -1.34
CA LYS A 66 10.98 -18.74 -1.96
C LYS A 66 11.06 -19.15 -3.42
N ASN A 67 11.37 -18.19 -4.30
CA ASN A 67 11.50 -18.44 -5.75
C ASN A 67 10.22 -19.05 -6.37
N ILE A 68 9.07 -18.55 -5.96
CA ILE A 68 7.77 -19.04 -6.42
C ILE A 68 7.47 -18.46 -7.80
N SER A 69 7.23 -19.33 -8.78
CA SER A 69 6.74 -18.91 -10.09
C SER A 69 5.35 -18.25 -9.95
N SER A 70 5.10 -17.18 -10.70
CA SER A 70 3.86 -16.39 -10.66
C SER A 70 2.59 -17.23 -10.80
N LYS A 71 2.62 -18.30 -11.61
CA LYS A 71 1.50 -19.24 -11.78
C LYS A 71 1.10 -19.93 -10.47
N PHE A 72 1.98 -20.01 -9.48
CA PHE A 72 1.73 -20.63 -8.17
C PHE A 72 1.46 -19.60 -7.06
N ALA A 73 1.63 -18.31 -7.32
CA ALA A 73 1.40 -17.26 -6.34
C ALA A 73 0.02 -17.34 -5.66
N PRO A 74 -1.10 -17.66 -6.35
CA PRO A 74 -2.42 -17.79 -5.73
C PRO A 74 -2.53 -18.86 -4.62
N ARG A 75 -1.55 -19.74 -4.49
CA ARG A 75 -1.50 -20.76 -3.41
C ARG A 75 -0.94 -20.24 -2.09
N TYR A 76 -0.44 -19.00 -2.08
CA TYR A 76 0.30 -18.41 -0.95
C TYR A 76 -0.49 -17.34 -0.21
N TYR A 77 -1.73 -17.07 -0.63
CA TYR A 77 -2.64 -16.17 0.05
C TYR A 77 -4.07 -16.69 -0.08
N SER A 78 -4.87 -16.47 0.95
CA SER A 78 -6.27 -16.89 0.99
C SER A 78 -7.22 -15.78 1.44
N SER A 79 -6.68 -14.65 1.82
CA SER A 79 -7.47 -13.51 2.30
C SER A 79 -6.90 -12.17 1.84
N ILE A 80 -7.80 -11.23 1.69
CA ILE A 80 -7.50 -9.84 1.32
C ILE A 80 -8.21 -8.88 2.25
N GLY A 81 -7.71 -7.66 2.30
CA GLY A 81 -8.30 -6.57 3.06
C GLY A 81 -8.06 -5.24 2.34
N LEU A 82 -8.46 -4.16 2.97
CA LEU A 82 -8.13 -2.81 2.54
C LEU A 82 -7.18 -2.16 3.55
N GLY A 83 -6.33 -1.29 3.07
CA GLY A 83 -5.40 -0.53 3.88
C GLY A 83 -5.28 0.92 3.41
N ILE A 84 -4.59 1.73 4.20
CA ILE A 84 -4.21 3.08 3.80
C ILE A 84 -2.69 3.19 3.90
N ASP A 85 -2.09 3.68 2.81
CA ASP A 85 -0.70 4.07 2.74
C ASP A 85 -0.62 5.60 2.89
N PHE A 86 -0.31 6.07 4.11
CA PHE A 86 -0.03 7.49 4.32
C PHE A 86 1.31 7.86 3.73
N THR A 87 1.31 8.95 2.95
CA THR A 87 2.45 9.39 2.16
C THR A 87 2.73 10.85 2.40
N ALA A 88 3.94 11.18 2.86
CA ALA A 88 4.45 12.55 2.85
C ALA A 88 4.85 12.92 1.41
N ARG A 89 3.90 13.48 0.66
CA ARG A 89 4.03 13.66 -0.79
C ARG A 89 5.08 14.65 -1.20
N ASP A 90 5.23 15.75 -0.49
CA ASP A 90 6.28 16.75 -0.68
C ASP A 90 7.67 16.11 -0.54
N LEU A 91 7.84 15.33 0.52
CA LEU A 91 9.09 14.62 0.79
C LEU A 91 9.36 13.52 -0.24
N GLN A 92 8.31 12.81 -0.69
CA GLN A 92 8.45 11.80 -1.73
C GLN A 92 8.98 12.40 -3.04
N ARG A 93 8.42 13.53 -3.50
CA ARG A 93 8.90 14.21 -4.71
C ARG A 93 10.39 14.61 -4.60
N LYS A 94 10.79 15.12 -3.42
CA LYS A 94 12.19 15.46 -3.17
C LYS A 94 13.09 14.24 -3.23
N LEU A 95 12.72 13.15 -2.55
CA LEU A 95 13.52 11.92 -2.52
C LEU A 95 13.63 11.29 -3.90
N GLN A 96 12.56 11.31 -4.70
CA GLN A 96 12.57 10.83 -6.08
C GLN A 96 13.54 11.65 -6.96
N ALA A 97 13.48 12.98 -6.88
CA ALA A 97 14.37 13.86 -7.64
C ALA A 97 15.86 13.64 -7.29
N GLU A 98 16.13 13.27 -6.03
CA GLU A 98 17.47 12.99 -5.52
C GLU A 98 17.91 11.52 -5.68
N GLY A 99 17.04 10.63 -6.20
CA GLY A 99 17.32 9.20 -6.31
C GLY A 99 17.50 8.51 -4.96
N LYS A 100 16.88 9.02 -3.91
CA LYS A 100 16.97 8.51 -2.54
C LYS A 100 15.88 7.49 -2.23
N PRO A 101 16.10 6.60 -1.24
CA PRO A 101 15.09 5.69 -0.72
C PRO A 101 13.87 6.41 -0.16
N TRP A 102 12.72 5.70 -0.10
CA TRP A 102 11.41 6.28 0.26
C TRP A 102 11.03 6.12 1.73
N GLU A 103 11.86 5.53 2.57
CA GLU A 103 11.55 5.25 3.96
C GLU A 103 11.05 6.49 4.72
N LEU A 104 11.69 7.65 4.51
CA LEU A 104 11.31 8.89 5.21
C LEU A 104 9.90 9.38 4.85
N CYS A 105 9.43 9.11 3.62
CA CYS A 105 8.11 9.57 3.17
C CYS A 105 7.02 8.49 3.23
N LYS A 106 7.39 7.22 3.41
CA LYS A 106 6.49 6.07 3.36
C LYS A 106 6.52 5.17 4.61
N ALA A 107 7.62 5.15 5.37
CA ALA A 107 7.84 4.19 6.44
C ALA A 107 7.92 4.81 7.85
N PHE A 108 7.40 6.01 8.01
CA PHE A 108 7.31 6.68 9.32
C PHE A 108 6.23 6.04 10.20
N ASP A 109 6.31 6.28 11.50
CA ASP A 109 5.37 5.72 12.48
C ASP A 109 3.91 6.08 12.14
N ASN A 110 3.01 5.12 12.28
CA ASN A 110 1.59 5.24 11.97
C ASN A 110 1.26 5.52 10.48
N SER A 111 2.20 5.29 9.57
CA SER A 111 2.01 5.54 8.14
C SER A 111 1.23 4.45 7.39
N ALA A 112 0.79 3.39 8.07
CA ALA A 112 0.01 2.30 7.50
C ALA A 112 -1.25 1.99 8.30
N VAL A 113 -2.39 1.87 7.63
CA VAL A 113 -3.58 1.24 8.21
C VAL A 113 -3.79 -0.09 7.52
N VAL A 114 -4.05 -1.12 8.32
CA VAL A 114 -4.40 -2.46 7.81
C VAL A 114 -5.76 -2.82 8.39
N GLY A 115 -6.77 -2.89 7.52
CA GLY A 115 -8.14 -3.24 7.90
C GLY A 115 -8.33 -4.75 8.10
N ASN A 116 -9.59 -5.13 8.31
CA ASN A 116 -9.95 -6.52 8.46
C ASN A 116 -9.77 -7.29 7.15
N PHE A 117 -9.38 -8.56 7.27
CA PHE A 117 -9.25 -9.47 6.15
C PHE A 117 -10.53 -10.28 5.95
N VAL A 118 -10.88 -10.49 4.68
CA VAL A 118 -11.96 -11.40 4.26
C VAL A 118 -11.36 -12.55 3.46
N SER A 119 -11.96 -13.73 3.58
CA SER A 119 -11.58 -14.89 2.79
C SER A 119 -11.91 -14.66 1.31
N ILE A 120 -10.96 -14.96 0.42
CA ILE A 120 -11.20 -14.87 -1.03
C ILE A 120 -12.30 -15.85 -1.47
N ALA A 121 -12.42 -17.00 -0.79
CA ALA A 121 -13.45 -17.98 -1.10
C ALA A 121 -14.88 -17.49 -0.79
N ASP A 122 -15.02 -16.50 0.10
CA ASP A 122 -16.31 -15.93 0.50
C ASP A 122 -16.69 -14.69 -0.32
N MET A 123 -15.84 -14.30 -1.27
CA MET A 123 -16.07 -13.09 -2.07
C MET A 123 -16.95 -13.39 -3.28
N PRO A 124 -17.89 -12.48 -3.62
CA PRO A 124 -18.71 -12.60 -4.81
C PRO A 124 -17.99 -12.19 -6.12
N PHE A 125 -16.75 -11.71 -6.01
CA PHE A 125 -15.96 -11.18 -7.13
C PHE A 125 -14.68 -11.98 -7.35
N SER A 126 -14.20 -12.02 -8.60
CA SER A 126 -12.83 -12.46 -8.89
C SER A 126 -11.83 -11.49 -8.27
N ILE A 127 -10.69 -12.00 -7.80
CA ILE A 127 -9.61 -11.18 -7.25
C ILE A 127 -9.10 -10.11 -8.23
N ASN A 128 -9.25 -10.34 -9.53
CA ASN A 128 -8.84 -9.40 -10.57
C ASN A 128 -9.89 -8.31 -10.86
N GLU A 129 -11.07 -8.38 -10.25
CA GLU A 129 -12.23 -7.51 -10.55
C GLU A 129 -12.86 -6.94 -9.27
N ILE A 130 -12.07 -6.76 -8.21
CA ILE A 130 -12.57 -6.28 -6.92
C ILE A 130 -12.81 -4.77 -6.99
N PRO A 131 -14.06 -4.30 -6.92
CA PRO A 131 -14.33 -2.88 -6.79
C PRO A 131 -14.09 -2.45 -5.34
N PHE A 132 -13.37 -1.36 -5.14
CA PHE A 132 -13.25 -0.72 -3.83
C PHE A 132 -13.21 0.81 -3.97
N THR A 133 -13.70 1.49 -2.96
CA THR A 133 -13.80 2.95 -2.94
C THR A 133 -13.46 3.51 -1.58
N LEU A 134 -12.96 4.74 -1.55
CA LEU A 134 -12.72 5.51 -0.34
C LEU A 134 -13.65 6.73 -0.33
N LYS A 135 -14.29 6.96 0.80
CA LYS A 135 -15.04 8.19 1.06
C LYS A 135 -14.43 8.87 2.28
N LYS A 136 -14.22 10.18 2.19
CA LYS A 136 -13.78 11.03 3.29
C LYS A 136 -14.83 12.10 3.52
N ASN A 137 -15.37 12.17 4.75
CA ASN A 137 -16.42 13.13 5.13
C ASN A 137 -17.69 13.05 4.25
N GLY A 138 -18.07 11.85 3.86
CA GLY A 138 -19.21 11.59 2.95
C GLY A 138 -18.85 11.69 1.51
#